data_e4f57269a2903f1a98e7f4182a4e3361
#
_entry.id   e4f57269a2903f1a98e7f4182a4e3361
#
_cell.length_a   1.000
_cell.length_b   1.000
_cell.length_c   1.000
_cell.angle_alpha   90.00
_cell.angle_beta   90.00
_cell.angle_gamma   90.00
#
_symmetry.space_group_name_H-M   'P 1'
#
loop_
_entity.id
_entity.type
_entity.pdbx_description
1 polymer ?
#
loop_
_entity_poly.entity_id
_entity_poly.type
_entity_poly.pdbx_seq_one_letter_code
_entity_poly.pdbx_strand_id
1 'polypeptide(L)'
;MQGLRYTAKTGYLHDIPPELFNPLSLEDRLLLITKWKEFCKKHPYIMMADMPYLSETSTTYFQLSDQVFHMIAADSTGTLANISIQEVTLVEAFNDFFENVIKKNAYSKEEEIKLIDECIEMIKKEM
;
A
#
# COMPACT_ATOMS: atom_id res chain seq x y z
N MET A 1 5.91 -0.30 1.71
CA MET A 1 6.86 0.84 1.90
C MET A 1 7.50 1.31 0.61
N GLN A 2 7.79 0.45 -0.37
CA GLN A 2 8.34 0.86 -1.67
C GLN A 2 7.48 1.92 -2.37
N GLY A 3 6.16 1.74 -2.39
CA GLY A 3 5.23 2.71 -2.98
C GLY A 3 5.32 4.11 -2.34
N LEU A 4 5.40 4.19 -1.01
CA LEU A 4 5.53 5.48 -0.33
C LEU A 4 6.84 6.21 -0.67
N ARG A 5 7.97 5.47 -0.71
CA ARG A 5 9.27 6.00 -1.13
C ARG A 5 9.27 6.42 -2.60
N TYR A 6 8.61 5.65 -3.45
CA TYR A 6 8.43 6.00 -4.86
C TYR A 6 7.67 7.33 -4.99
N THR A 7 6.53 7.47 -4.31
CA THR A 7 5.76 8.72 -4.31
C THR A 7 6.56 9.89 -3.75
N ALA A 8 7.27 9.70 -2.63
CA ALA A 8 8.12 10.74 -2.05
C ALA A 8 9.18 11.24 -3.05
N LYS A 9 9.81 10.32 -3.78
CA LYS A 9 10.90 10.62 -4.72
C LYS A 9 10.41 11.21 -6.04
N THR A 10 9.33 10.67 -6.60
CA THR A 10 8.93 10.99 -7.97
C THR A 10 7.71 11.89 -8.08
N GLY A 11 6.88 11.94 -7.05
CA GLY A 11 5.57 12.59 -7.06
C GLY A 11 4.46 11.75 -7.69
N TYR A 12 4.78 10.61 -8.27
CA TYR A 12 3.76 9.71 -8.81
C TYR A 12 3.26 8.76 -7.72
N LEU A 13 1.97 8.46 -7.74
CA LEU A 13 1.39 7.42 -6.88
C LEU A 13 1.72 6.05 -7.49
N HIS A 14 2.22 5.14 -6.67
CA HIS A 14 2.69 3.82 -7.12
C HIS A 14 1.59 3.01 -7.84
N ASP A 15 0.35 3.16 -7.39
CA ASP A 15 -0.79 2.38 -7.84
C ASP A 15 -1.59 3.04 -8.97
N ILE A 16 -1.13 4.17 -9.50
CA ILE A 16 -1.80 4.90 -10.58
C ILE A 16 -0.83 5.06 -11.75
N PRO A 17 -1.24 4.66 -12.96
CA PRO A 17 -0.41 4.89 -14.15
C PRO A 17 -0.01 6.36 -14.29
N PRO A 18 1.29 6.66 -14.50
CA PRO A 18 1.80 8.04 -14.57
C PRO A 18 1.20 8.86 -15.72
N GLU A 19 0.62 8.20 -16.73
CA GLU A 19 -0.06 8.84 -17.85
C GLU A 19 -1.40 9.49 -17.46
N LEU A 20 -1.97 9.12 -16.30
CA LEU A 20 -3.28 9.60 -15.86
C LEU A 20 -3.24 10.88 -15.04
N PHE A 21 -2.07 11.29 -14.56
CA PHE A 21 -1.95 12.53 -13.78
C PHE A 21 -0.52 13.10 -13.81
N ASN A 22 -0.41 14.39 -13.52
CA ASN A 22 0.90 15.02 -13.35
C ASN A 22 1.51 14.64 -12.00
N PRO A 23 2.85 14.57 -11.88
CA PRO A 23 3.48 14.30 -10.59
C PRO A 23 3.14 15.39 -9.59
N LEU A 24 2.93 14.98 -8.34
CA LEU A 24 2.67 15.90 -7.23
C LEU A 24 3.87 16.85 -7.04
N SER A 25 3.57 18.11 -6.73
CA SER A 25 4.59 19.08 -6.29
C SER A 25 5.26 18.62 -4.99
N LEU A 26 6.41 19.19 -4.65
CA LEU A 26 7.09 18.87 -3.39
C LEU A 26 6.20 19.18 -2.16
N GLU A 27 5.47 20.29 -2.21
CA GLU A 27 4.52 20.69 -1.18
C GLU A 27 3.39 19.68 -1.04
N ASP A 28 2.80 19.22 -2.16
CA ASP A 28 1.72 18.24 -2.15
C ASP A 28 2.19 16.87 -1.67
N ARG A 29 3.41 16.44 -2.06
CA ARG A 29 4.04 15.22 -1.54
C ARG A 29 4.20 15.28 -0.02
N LEU A 30 4.74 16.41 0.46
CA LEU A 30 4.95 16.64 1.89
C LEU A 30 3.63 16.60 2.66
N LEU A 31 2.60 17.28 2.13
CA LEU A 31 1.27 17.28 2.72
C LEU A 31 0.67 15.89 2.76
N LEU A 32 0.68 15.17 1.63
CA LEU A 32 0.15 13.81 1.52
C LEU A 32 0.80 12.85 2.52
N ILE A 33 2.13 12.82 2.56
CA ILE A 33 2.88 11.89 3.43
C ILE A 33 2.73 12.26 4.91
N THR A 34 2.64 13.57 5.22
CA THR A 34 2.36 14.03 6.59
C THR A 34 0.97 13.60 7.03
N LYS A 35 -0.04 13.76 6.18
CA LYS A 35 -1.40 13.30 6.47
C LYS A 35 -1.49 11.78 6.61
N TRP A 36 -0.75 11.04 5.80
CA TRP A 36 -0.63 9.59 5.95
C TRP A 36 -0.02 9.18 7.29
N LYS A 37 1.03 9.88 7.74
CA LYS A 37 1.62 9.69 9.07
C LYS A 37 0.61 9.89 10.19
N GLU A 38 -0.15 11.01 10.14
CA GLU A 38 -1.20 11.29 11.12
C GLU A 38 -2.26 10.19 11.14
N PHE A 39 -2.67 9.72 9.96
CA PHE A 39 -3.63 8.65 9.80
C PHE A 39 -3.12 7.33 10.40
N CYS A 40 -1.89 6.91 10.09
CA CYS A 40 -1.29 5.71 10.65
C CYS A 40 -1.17 5.76 12.19
N LYS A 41 -0.85 6.94 12.75
CA LYS A 41 -0.82 7.13 14.21
C LYS A 41 -2.18 7.00 14.86
N LYS A 42 -3.22 7.53 14.20
CA LYS A 42 -4.60 7.50 14.70
C LYS A 42 -5.23 6.11 14.57
N HIS A 43 -4.77 5.30 13.63
CA HIS A 43 -5.35 4.01 13.30
C HIS A 43 -4.32 2.88 13.48
N PRO A 44 -4.10 2.39 14.69
CA PRO A 44 -3.05 1.41 14.99
C PRO A 44 -3.26 0.04 14.31
N TYR A 45 -4.48 -0.26 13.87
CA TYR A 45 -4.81 -1.49 13.13
C TYR A 45 -4.32 -1.47 11.66
N ILE A 46 -3.96 -0.32 11.12
CA ILE A 46 -3.35 -0.23 9.80
C ILE A 46 -1.90 -0.67 9.92
N MET A 47 -1.51 -1.60 9.09
CA MET A 47 -0.16 -2.15 9.04
C MET A 47 0.40 -2.02 7.63
N MET A 48 1.68 -1.71 7.53
CA MET A 48 2.42 -1.73 6.28
C MET A 48 3.35 -2.94 6.26
N ALA A 49 3.44 -3.59 5.11
CA ALA A 49 4.37 -4.69 4.88
C ALA A 49 4.97 -4.56 3.48
N ASP A 50 6.22 -4.98 3.32
CA ASP A 50 6.79 -5.18 1.98
C ASP A 50 6.49 -6.63 1.56
N MET A 51 5.90 -6.75 0.37
CA MET A 51 5.60 -8.06 -0.23
C MET A 51 6.59 -8.32 -1.35
N PRO A 52 7.66 -9.09 -1.09
CA PRO A 52 8.77 -9.26 -2.05
C PRO A 52 8.39 -9.98 -3.34
N TYR A 53 7.19 -10.58 -3.37
CA TYR A 53 6.71 -11.37 -4.52
C TYR A 53 5.66 -10.65 -5.36
N LEU A 54 5.19 -9.45 -4.97
CA LEU A 54 4.27 -8.69 -5.79
C LEU A 54 5.08 -7.87 -6.79
N SER A 55 4.74 -8.06 -8.06
CA SER A 55 5.34 -7.31 -9.16
C SER A 55 5.08 -5.80 -8.99
N GLU A 56 6.09 -4.98 -9.30
CA GLU A 56 5.98 -3.51 -9.27
C GLU A 56 4.96 -2.97 -10.28
N THR A 57 4.45 -3.81 -11.18
CA THR A 57 3.60 -3.41 -12.31
C THR A 57 2.13 -3.75 -12.13
N SER A 58 1.72 -4.40 -11.04
CA SER A 58 0.33 -4.76 -10.82
C SER A 58 -0.23 -4.15 -9.55
N THR A 59 -1.32 -3.43 -9.68
CA THR A 59 -2.13 -3.00 -8.55
C THR A 59 -3.12 -4.09 -8.20
N THR A 60 -2.98 -4.64 -7.01
CA THR A 60 -3.86 -5.70 -6.52
C THR A 60 -4.38 -5.32 -5.14
N TYR A 61 -5.69 -5.27 -5.01
CA TYR A 61 -6.36 -5.07 -3.74
C TYR A 61 -6.94 -6.39 -3.27
N PHE A 62 -6.75 -6.68 -1.99
CA PHE A 62 -7.37 -7.80 -1.31
C PHE A 62 -8.26 -7.26 -0.21
N GLN A 63 -9.48 -7.76 -0.16
CA GLN A 63 -10.37 -7.59 0.96
C GLN A 63 -10.75 -8.96 1.48
N LEU A 64 -10.44 -9.21 2.73
CA LEU A 64 -10.67 -10.47 3.39
C LEU A 64 -11.61 -10.27 4.57
N SER A 65 -12.62 -11.12 4.67
CA SER A 65 -13.50 -11.25 5.83
C SER A 65 -13.64 -12.73 6.18
N ASP A 66 -14.36 -13.04 7.25
CA ASP A 66 -14.62 -14.43 7.65
C ASP A 66 -15.42 -15.23 6.60
N GLN A 67 -16.05 -14.58 5.66
CA GLN A 67 -16.96 -15.20 4.71
C GLN A 67 -16.57 -15.00 3.24
N VAL A 68 -15.78 -13.98 2.93
CA VAL A 68 -15.50 -13.59 1.54
C VAL A 68 -14.07 -13.13 1.40
N PHE A 69 -13.41 -13.62 0.36
CA PHE A 69 -12.19 -13.04 -0.17
C PHE A 69 -12.51 -12.32 -1.47
N HIS A 70 -12.21 -11.04 -1.55
CA HIS A 70 -12.25 -10.24 -2.76
C HIS A 70 -10.85 -9.92 -3.25
N MET A 71 -10.62 -10.08 -4.53
CA MET A 71 -9.42 -9.60 -5.20
C MET A 71 -9.80 -8.69 -6.36
N ILE A 72 -9.22 -7.51 -6.40
CA ILE A 72 -9.32 -6.60 -7.54
C ILE A 72 -7.92 -6.41 -8.08
N ALA A 73 -7.71 -6.73 -9.33
CA ALA A 73 -6.45 -6.54 -10.03
C ALA A 73 -6.67 -5.64 -11.24
N ALA A 74 -5.76 -4.70 -11.45
CA ALA A 74 -5.72 -3.87 -12.64
C ALA A 74 -4.51 -4.27 -13.49
N ASP A 75 -4.68 -4.39 -14.79
CA ASP A 75 -3.57 -4.52 -15.73
C ASP A 75 -3.03 -3.15 -16.16
N SER A 76 -1.97 -3.14 -16.96
CA SER A 76 -1.34 -1.93 -17.48
C SER A 76 -2.24 -1.11 -18.43
N THR A 77 -3.36 -1.66 -18.87
CA THR A 77 -4.35 -0.97 -19.72
C THR A 77 -5.50 -0.36 -18.91
N GLY A 78 -5.51 -0.56 -17.58
CA GLY A 78 -6.58 -0.13 -16.69
C GLY A 78 -7.78 -1.09 -16.69
N THR A 79 -7.66 -2.27 -17.32
CA THR A 79 -8.70 -3.30 -17.25
C THR A 79 -8.75 -3.87 -15.84
N LEU A 80 -9.94 -3.89 -15.25
CA LEU A 80 -10.18 -4.41 -13.91
C LEU A 80 -10.68 -5.85 -13.97
N ALA A 81 -10.03 -6.72 -13.23
CA ALA A 81 -10.54 -8.04 -12.89
C ALA A 81 -11.00 -8.04 -11.43
N ASN A 82 -12.22 -8.48 -11.18
CA ASN A 82 -12.76 -8.65 -9.82
C ASN A 82 -13.12 -10.12 -9.61
N ILE A 83 -12.54 -10.71 -8.57
CA ILE A 83 -12.80 -12.08 -8.17
C ILE A 83 -13.36 -12.07 -6.75
N SER A 84 -14.51 -12.71 -6.56
CA SER A 84 -15.10 -12.93 -5.24
C SER A 84 -15.16 -14.42 -4.98
N ILE A 85 -14.60 -14.84 -3.85
CA ILE A 85 -14.58 -16.24 -3.42
C ILE A 85 -15.32 -16.32 -2.09
N GLN A 86 -16.33 -17.19 -2.03
CA GLN A 86 -17.14 -17.46 -0.83
C GLN A 86 -17.01 -18.92 -0.35
N GLU A 87 -16.19 -19.70 -1.02
CA GLU A 87 -15.93 -21.07 -0.61
C GLU A 87 -15.13 -21.07 0.69
N VAL A 88 -15.68 -21.70 1.73
CA VAL A 88 -15.19 -21.59 3.13
C VAL A 88 -13.73 -22.02 3.26
N THR A 89 -13.36 -23.15 2.67
CA THR A 89 -11.99 -23.69 2.78
C THR A 89 -10.95 -22.74 2.15
N LEU A 90 -11.30 -22.10 1.03
CA LEU A 90 -10.42 -21.13 0.39
C LEU A 90 -10.34 -19.84 1.19
N VAL A 91 -11.46 -19.36 1.75
CA VAL A 91 -11.47 -18.17 2.61
C VAL A 91 -10.63 -18.40 3.86
N GLU A 92 -10.75 -19.56 4.51
CA GLU A 92 -9.93 -19.95 5.65
C GLU A 92 -8.44 -20.02 5.30
N ALA A 93 -8.08 -20.60 4.14
CA ALA A 93 -6.71 -20.64 3.68
C ALA A 93 -6.10 -19.24 3.45
N PHE A 94 -6.88 -18.30 2.90
CA PHE A 94 -6.46 -16.89 2.76
C PHE A 94 -6.32 -16.18 4.11
N ASN A 95 -7.22 -16.44 5.07
CA ASN A 95 -7.10 -15.91 6.42
C ASN A 95 -5.84 -16.41 7.11
N ASP A 96 -5.54 -17.70 7.01
CA ASP A 96 -4.31 -18.30 7.53
C ASP A 96 -3.06 -17.71 6.87
N PHE A 97 -3.10 -17.50 5.57
CA PHE A 97 -2.00 -16.84 4.86
C PHE A 97 -1.80 -15.40 5.33
N PHE A 98 -2.89 -14.64 5.48
CA PHE A 98 -2.82 -13.26 5.99
C PHE A 98 -2.20 -13.22 7.38
N GLU A 99 -2.71 -14.01 8.33
CA GLU A 99 -2.23 -14.02 9.71
C GLU A 99 -0.79 -14.54 9.84
N ASN A 100 -0.44 -15.59 9.10
CA ASN A 100 0.82 -16.28 9.27
C ASN A 100 1.96 -15.78 8.36
N VAL A 101 1.65 -15.11 7.26
CA VAL A 101 2.65 -14.60 6.32
C VAL A 101 2.64 -13.07 6.28
N ILE A 102 1.52 -12.46 5.93
CA ILE A 102 1.48 -11.00 5.72
C ILE A 102 1.67 -10.26 7.03
N LYS A 103 0.88 -10.58 8.05
CA LYS A 103 0.89 -9.89 9.34
C LYS A 103 2.23 -10.06 10.08
N LYS A 104 2.87 -11.23 9.97
CA LYS A 104 4.18 -11.47 10.58
C LYS A 104 5.33 -10.71 9.89
N ASN A 105 5.17 -10.35 8.63
CA ASN A 105 6.12 -9.56 7.87
C ASN A 105 5.77 -8.06 7.85
N ALA A 106 4.72 -7.66 8.56
CA ALA A 106 4.38 -6.25 8.71
C ALA A 106 5.39 -5.53 9.60
N TYR A 107 5.64 -4.27 9.29
CA TYR A 107 6.45 -3.40 10.14
C TYR A 107 5.77 -3.15 11.49
N SER A 108 6.56 -2.99 12.53
CA SER A 108 6.07 -2.43 13.79
C SER A 108 5.62 -0.97 13.58
N LYS A 109 4.81 -0.45 14.48
CA LYS A 109 4.32 0.92 14.38
C LYS A 109 5.45 1.95 14.45
N GLU A 110 6.48 1.69 15.26
CA GLU A 110 7.68 2.50 15.35
C GLU A 110 8.47 2.52 14.04
N GLU A 111 8.64 1.36 13.42
CA GLU A 111 9.31 1.22 12.12
C GLU A 111 8.53 1.93 11.02
N GLU A 112 7.19 1.77 10.96
CA GLU A 112 6.33 2.47 10.01
C GLU A 112 6.52 3.99 10.11
N ILE A 113 6.40 4.54 11.31
CA ILE A 113 6.52 5.98 11.54
C ILE A 113 7.91 6.48 11.17
N LYS A 114 8.97 5.73 11.54
CA LYS A 114 10.34 6.07 11.17
C LYS A 114 10.53 6.13 9.65
N LEU A 115 10.02 5.12 8.92
CA LEU A 115 10.10 5.07 7.46
C LEU A 115 9.31 6.21 6.78
N ILE A 116 8.17 6.60 7.36
CA ILE A 116 7.42 7.76 6.88
C ILE A 116 8.22 9.05 7.14
N ASP A 117 8.88 9.18 8.30
CA ASP A 117 9.71 10.33 8.60
C ASP A 117 10.92 10.45 7.67
N GLU A 118 11.54 9.33 7.30
CA GLU A 118 12.60 9.31 6.29
C GLU A 118 12.11 9.86 4.94
N CYS A 119 10.89 9.52 4.53
CA CYS A 119 10.27 10.07 3.31
C CYS A 119 10.02 11.58 3.43
N ILE A 120 9.53 12.05 4.56
CA ILE A 120 9.33 13.48 4.83
C ILE A 120 10.66 14.25 4.75
N GLU A 121 11.71 13.75 5.38
CA GLU A 121 13.04 14.38 5.35
C GLU A 121 13.66 14.35 3.95
N MET A 122 13.38 13.31 3.15
CA MET A 122 13.80 13.26 1.76
C MET A 122 13.18 14.41 0.95
N ILE A 123 11.88 14.62 1.06
CA ILE A 123 11.16 15.71 0.35
C ILE A 123 11.67 17.07 0.80
N LYS A 124 11.84 17.29 2.11
CA LYS A 124 12.34 18.57 2.65
C LYS A 124 13.73 18.95 2.17
N LYS A 125 14.58 17.95 1.87
CA LYS A 125 15.92 18.21 1.32
C LYS A 125 15.90 18.64 -0.15
N GLU A 126 14.81 18.35 -0.86
CA GLU A 126 14.63 18.74 -2.26
C GLU A 126 13.89 20.09 -2.38
N MET A 127 13.22 20.56 -1.32
CA MET A 127 12.58 21.87 -1.24
C MET A 127 13.62 22.99 -1.05
#